data_b6a3e91bf0c925435fb4cab67856d069
#
_entry.id   b6a3e91bf0c925435fb4cab67856d069
#
_cell.length_a   1.000
_cell.length_b   1.000
_cell.length_c   1.000
_cell.angle_alpha   90.00
_cell.angle_beta   90.00
_cell.angle_gamma   90.00
#
_symmetry.space_group_name_H-M   'P 1'
#
loop_
_entity.id
_entity.type
_entity.pdbx_description
1 polymer ?
#
loop_
_entity_poly.entity_id
_entity_poly.type
_entity_poly.pdbx_seq_one_letter_code
_entity_poly.pdbx_strand_id
1 'polypeptide(L)'
;MGSDLRIVDSHVHLWDLSRARYGWLQDDPLPNNPAGDMSPIAHKNYLLDDYLADTAGWRVDKIVHVEAGQPVGQQLAETDWLQSIADERGYPHGIVAGADLLDPDLDALLEAHAARPNVRGIRQIVCWHEDPLKTYTDRDLLRDPQWVEGFGKLAKHGLSFDLQLYPSQMATAAIIAARHPDIPLIVNHSGLPTDRNDIGMERWRIVLRLLAAQPHVSIKISGLGITDRNWTRESIRPVVLECIDAFGTERAMFASDFPVERVHGSFDAFYSAFDAITADFSADERDRLFAGNAETLYRI
;
A
#
# COMPACT_ATOMS: atom_id res chain seq x y z
N MET A 1 -22.53 1.20 -15.42
CA MET A 1 -22.38 -0.22 -15.83
C MET A 1 -20.92 -0.53 -15.56
N GLY A 2 -20.65 -1.45 -14.60
CA GLY A 2 -19.27 -1.85 -14.31
C GLY A 2 -18.62 -2.36 -15.59
N SER A 3 -17.36 -2.01 -15.80
CA SER A 3 -16.59 -2.56 -16.91
C SER A 3 -16.40 -4.07 -16.66
N ASP A 4 -16.28 -4.87 -17.73
CA ASP A 4 -15.92 -6.31 -17.67
C ASP A 4 -14.47 -6.50 -17.15
N LEU A 5 -13.88 -5.43 -16.60
CA LEU A 5 -12.51 -5.36 -16.15
C LEU A 5 -12.33 -6.22 -14.91
N ARG A 6 -11.41 -7.18 -14.99
CA ARG A 6 -10.99 -7.99 -13.86
C ARG A 6 -10.08 -7.18 -12.94
N ILE A 7 -10.36 -7.19 -11.64
CA ILE A 7 -9.60 -6.43 -10.65
C ILE A 7 -9.04 -7.39 -9.60
N VAL A 8 -7.75 -7.20 -9.29
CA VAL A 8 -7.13 -7.68 -8.06
C VAL A 8 -6.70 -6.45 -7.28
N ASP A 9 -7.46 -6.15 -6.23
CA ASP A 9 -7.16 -4.99 -5.41
C ASP A 9 -5.99 -5.28 -4.47
N SER A 10 -4.85 -4.73 -4.80
CA SER A 10 -3.58 -5.04 -4.14
C SER A 10 -3.33 -4.24 -2.84
N HIS A 11 -4.29 -3.42 -2.39
CA HIS A 11 -4.15 -2.63 -1.17
C HIS A 11 -5.50 -2.34 -0.53
N VAL A 12 -5.88 -3.16 0.44
CA VAL A 12 -7.11 -3.04 1.22
C VAL A 12 -6.77 -3.12 2.70
N HIS A 13 -7.50 -2.40 3.53
CA HIS A 13 -7.43 -2.53 4.98
C HIS A 13 -8.75 -3.05 5.52
N LEU A 14 -8.69 -4.09 6.31
CA LEU A 14 -9.82 -4.56 7.13
C LEU A 14 -9.45 -4.37 8.59
N TRP A 15 -10.39 -3.99 9.42
CA TRP A 15 -10.19 -3.89 10.87
C TRP A 15 -11.48 -4.16 11.64
N ASP A 16 -11.30 -4.78 12.79
CA ASP A 16 -12.34 -4.99 13.79
C ASP A 16 -11.91 -4.36 15.11
N LEU A 17 -12.48 -3.21 15.45
CA LEU A 17 -12.14 -2.42 16.63
C LEU A 17 -12.47 -3.12 17.95
N SER A 18 -13.24 -4.21 17.91
CA SER A 18 -13.52 -5.03 19.10
C SER A 18 -12.40 -6.04 19.40
N ARG A 19 -11.56 -6.36 18.40
CA ARG A 19 -10.47 -7.34 18.50
C ARG A 19 -9.12 -6.73 18.77
N ALA A 20 -8.94 -5.50 18.29
CA ALA A 20 -7.65 -4.84 18.34
C ALA A 20 -7.81 -3.33 18.53
N ARG A 21 -6.78 -2.68 19.09
CA ARG A 21 -6.75 -1.24 19.25
C ARG A 21 -5.99 -0.60 18.10
N TYR A 22 -6.69 0.24 17.37
CA TYR A 22 -6.13 1.11 16.35
C TYR A 22 -6.23 2.56 16.82
N GLY A 23 -5.17 3.11 17.43
CA GLY A 23 -5.21 4.44 18.05
C GLY A 23 -5.66 5.53 17.07
N TRP A 24 -5.23 5.47 15.82
CA TRP A 24 -5.59 6.43 14.78
C TRP A 24 -7.10 6.43 14.39
N LEU A 25 -7.84 5.38 14.80
CA LEU A 25 -9.30 5.23 14.58
C LEU A 25 -10.13 5.34 15.87
N GLN A 26 -9.53 5.17 17.04
CA GLN A 26 -10.26 4.96 18.30
C GLN A 26 -9.94 5.99 19.38
N ASP A 27 -8.87 6.78 19.24
CA ASP A 27 -8.53 7.80 20.22
C ASP A 27 -9.52 8.98 20.15
N ASP A 28 -9.72 9.64 21.30
CA ASP A 28 -10.56 10.83 21.40
C ASP A 28 -9.79 11.90 22.20
N PRO A 29 -9.39 13.02 21.55
CA PRO A 29 -9.56 13.31 20.12
C PRO A 29 -8.70 12.40 19.22
N LEU A 30 -9.15 12.22 17.96
CA LEU A 30 -8.35 11.52 16.96
C LEU A 30 -7.01 12.24 16.75
N PRO A 31 -5.90 11.48 16.64
CA PRO A 31 -4.60 12.08 16.33
C PRO A 31 -4.60 12.71 14.94
N ASN A 32 -3.69 13.67 14.72
CA ASN A 32 -3.44 14.16 13.38
C ASN A 32 -3.01 13.01 12.46
N ASN A 33 -3.66 12.91 11.30
CA ASN A 33 -3.29 11.92 10.28
C ASN A 33 -2.87 12.65 9.00
N PRO A 34 -1.65 12.43 8.50
CA PRO A 34 -1.19 13.06 7.26
C PRO A 34 -2.05 12.74 6.04
N ALA A 35 -2.75 11.60 6.04
CA ALA A 35 -3.71 11.24 4.98
C ALA A 35 -4.99 12.09 5.01
N GLY A 36 -5.29 12.82 6.09
CA GLY A 36 -6.43 13.72 6.18
C GLY A 36 -7.30 13.52 7.40
N ASP A 37 -8.51 14.03 7.35
CA ASP A 37 -9.51 13.83 8.40
C ASP A 37 -10.09 12.41 8.33
N MET A 38 -9.76 11.60 9.34
CA MET A 38 -10.22 10.20 9.42
C MET A 38 -11.57 10.05 10.13
N SER A 39 -12.19 11.12 10.61
CA SER A 39 -13.46 11.05 11.35
C SER A 39 -14.59 10.31 10.60
N PRO A 40 -14.70 10.35 9.27
CA PRO A 40 -15.74 9.60 8.55
C PRO A 40 -15.63 8.07 8.68
N ILE A 41 -14.42 7.54 8.92
CA ILE A 41 -14.15 6.10 9.04
C ILE A 41 -13.76 5.68 10.47
N ALA A 42 -13.52 6.63 11.37
CA ALA A 42 -13.17 6.38 12.77
C ALA A 42 -14.35 5.77 13.56
N HIS A 43 -14.01 5.10 14.65
CA HIS A 43 -14.95 4.48 15.61
C HIS A 43 -15.94 3.48 14.99
N LYS A 44 -15.60 2.93 13.82
CA LYS A 44 -16.40 1.95 13.08
C LYS A 44 -15.51 0.80 12.63
N ASN A 45 -16.06 -0.41 12.66
CA ASN A 45 -15.43 -1.55 11.98
C ASN A 45 -15.45 -1.33 10.47
N TYR A 46 -14.48 -1.94 9.80
CA TYR A 46 -14.51 -2.12 8.36
C TYR A 46 -14.11 -3.56 8.06
N LEU A 47 -15.14 -4.37 7.85
CA LEU A 47 -15.03 -5.81 7.66
C LEU A 47 -15.09 -6.17 6.19
N LEU A 48 -14.91 -7.44 5.88
CA LEU A 48 -14.98 -7.95 4.50
C LEU A 48 -16.31 -7.60 3.82
N ASP A 49 -17.44 -7.69 4.52
CA ASP A 49 -18.75 -7.39 3.93
C ASP A 49 -18.92 -5.89 3.63
N ASP A 50 -18.30 -5.00 4.40
CA ASP A 50 -18.28 -3.56 4.11
C ASP A 50 -17.47 -3.28 2.83
N TYR A 51 -16.33 -3.95 2.67
CA TYR A 51 -15.51 -3.85 1.46
C TYR A 51 -16.27 -4.39 0.23
N LEU A 52 -16.91 -5.55 0.35
CA LEU A 52 -17.69 -6.12 -0.74
C LEU A 52 -18.88 -5.24 -1.13
N ALA A 53 -19.45 -4.50 -0.17
CA ALA A 53 -20.50 -3.53 -0.45
C ALA A 53 -19.94 -2.28 -1.18
N ASP A 54 -18.78 -1.77 -0.79
CA ASP A 54 -18.14 -0.62 -1.44
C ASP A 54 -17.70 -0.93 -2.88
N THR A 55 -17.39 -2.21 -3.18
CA THR A 55 -16.95 -2.66 -4.51
C THR A 55 -18.10 -3.20 -5.37
N ALA A 56 -19.33 -3.15 -4.87
CA ALA A 56 -20.51 -3.65 -5.60
C ALA A 56 -20.63 -2.98 -6.99
N GLY A 57 -20.74 -3.80 -8.03
CA GLY A 57 -20.79 -3.34 -9.43
C GLY A 57 -19.46 -3.44 -10.17
N TRP A 58 -18.36 -3.78 -9.49
CA TRP A 58 -17.06 -4.10 -10.06
C TRP A 58 -16.73 -5.59 -9.88
N ARG A 59 -16.00 -6.15 -10.83
CA ARG A 59 -15.51 -7.53 -10.75
C ARG A 59 -14.17 -7.55 -10.01
N VAL A 60 -14.21 -7.57 -8.68
CA VAL A 60 -13.03 -7.75 -7.83
C VAL A 60 -12.88 -9.24 -7.53
N ASP A 61 -11.93 -9.88 -8.23
CA ASP A 61 -11.70 -11.33 -8.10
C ASP A 61 -10.87 -11.66 -6.85
N LYS A 62 -9.89 -10.82 -6.51
CA LYS A 62 -8.99 -11.03 -5.35
C LYS A 62 -8.67 -9.73 -4.65
N ILE A 63 -8.26 -9.84 -3.38
CA ILE A 63 -7.75 -8.72 -2.58
C ILE A 63 -6.48 -9.09 -1.83
N VAL A 64 -5.62 -8.09 -1.63
CA VAL A 64 -4.47 -8.16 -0.72
C VAL A 64 -4.72 -7.20 0.43
N HIS A 65 -4.82 -7.75 1.64
CA HIS A 65 -4.85 -6.93 2.84
C HIS A 65 -3.46 -6.41 3.15
N VAL A 66 -3.37 -5.14 3.54
CA VAL A 66 -2.16 -4.52 4.07
C VAL A 66 -2.44 -4.12 5.52
N GLU A 67 -1.48 -4.35 6.42
CA GLU A 67 -1.60 -4.06 7.85
C GLU A 67 -2.27 -2.70 8.12
N ALA A 68 -3.10 -2.62 9.16
CA ALA A 68 -3.91 -1.44 9.46
C ALA A 68 -3.39 -0.58 10.64
N GLY A 69 -2.12 -0.71 11.01
CA GLY A 69 -1.49 0.09 12.06
C GLY A 69 -1.66 -0.49 13.45
N GLN A 70 -1.48 -1.79 13.62
CA GLN A 70 -1.45 -2.45 14.91
C GLN A 70 -0.29 -1.97 15.78
N PRO A 71 -0.48 -1.80 17.09
CA PRO A 71 0.61 -1.54 18.01
C PRO A 71 1.66 -2.65 17.96
N VAL A 72 2.92 -2.29 18.24
CA VAL A 72 4.01 -3.25 18.41
C VAL A 72 3.62 -4.33 19.42
N GLY A 73 3.87 -5.59 19.08
CA GLY A 73 3.50 -6.77 19.88
C GLY A 73 2.08 -7.29 19.61
N GLN A 74 1.26 -6.63 18.79
CA GLN A 74 -0.08 -7.09 18.42
C GLN A 74 -0.22 -7.45 16.93
N GLN A 75 0.83 -7.26 16.12
CA GLN A 75 0.80 -7.45 14.66
C GLN A 75 0.42 -8.88 14.25
N LEU A 76 0.87 -9.89 15.02
CA LEU A 76 0.55 -11.29 14.76
C LEU A 76 -0.95 -11.60 14.98
N ALA A 77 -1.58 -10.91 15.93
CA ALA A 77 -3.01 -11.09 16.21
C ALA A 77 -3.89 -10.61 15.03
N GLU A 78 -3.50 -9.52 14.35
CA GLU A 78 -4.16 -9.07 13.11
C GLU A 78 -4.00 -10.14 12.02
N THR A 79 -2.79 -10.64 11.82
CA THR A 79 -2.50 -11.67 10.82
C THR A 79 -3.31 -12.94 11.07
N ASP A 80 -3.40 -13.40 12.33
CA ASP A 80 -4.18 -14.59 12.70
C ASP A 80 -5.68 -14.41 12.44
N TRP A 81 -6.21 -13.23 12.75
CA TRP A 81 -7.60 -12.89 12.44
C TRP A 81 -7.86 -12.90 10.93
N LEU A 82 -7.00 -12.25 10.14
CA LEU A 82 -7.13 -12.20 8.68
C LEU A 82 -6.99 -13.58 8.05
N GLN A 83 -6.08 -14.42 8.56
CA GLN A 83 -5.94 -15.79 8.10
C GLN A 83 -7.22 -16.59 8.39
N SER A 84 -7.85 -16.38 9.56
CA SER A 84 -9.12 -17.05 9.87
C SER A 84 -10.25 -16.67 8.91
N ILE A 85 -10.31 -15.40 8.47
CA ILE A 85 -11.27 -14.95 7.44
C ILE A 85 -10.93 -15.59 6.09
N ALA A 86 -9.64 -15.66 5.74
CA ALA A 86 -9.21 -16.29 4.50
C ALA A 86 -9.58 -17.78 4.45
N ASP A 87 -9.39 -18.49 5.54
CA ASP A 87 -9.71 -19.92 5.68
C ASP A 87 -11.23 -20.19 5.58
N GLU A 88 -12.04 -19.28 6.13
CA GLU A 88 -13.51 -19.41 6.15
C GLU A 88 -14.17 -18.90 4.87
N ARG A 89 -13.71 -17.75 4.33
CA ARG A 89 -14.38 -16.97 3.30
C ARG A 89 -13.62 -16.88 1.98
N GLY A 90 -12.36 -17.35 1.93
CA GLY A 90 -11.48 -17.22 0.78
C GLY A 90 -10.86 -15.81 0.59
N TYR A 91 -11.06 -14.89 1.52
CA TYR A 91 -10.53 -13.51 1.49
C TYR A 91 -9.85 -13.19 2.84
N PRO A 92 -8.77 -12.38 2.86
CA PRO A 92 -7.99 -11.90 1.72
C PRO A 92 -7.13 -13.00 1.09
N HIS A 93 -6.81 -12.87 -0.20
CA HIS A 93 -5.98 -13.83 -0.92
C HIS A 93 -4.48 -13.68 -0.57
N GLY A 94 -4.08 -12.45 -0.25
CA GLY A 94 -2.75 -12.13 0.26
C GLY A 94 -2.82 -11.24 1.50
N ILE A 95 -1.85 -11.40 2.40
CA ILE A 95 -1.69 -10.57 3.61
C ILE A 95 -0.29 -9.97 3.60
N VAL A 96 -0.22 -8.65 3.66
CA VAL A 96 0.99 -7.91 3.98
C VAL A 96 0.89 -7.53 5.45
N ALA A 97 1.63 -8.24 6.29
CA ALA A 97 1.55 -8.11 7.74
C ALA A 97 2.37 -6.94 8.27
N GLY A 98 2.06 -6.44 9.44
CA GLY A 98 2.83 -5.40 10.13
C GLY A 98 4.01 -6.00 10.89
N ALA A 99 5.19 -5.38 10.81
CA ALA A 99 6.31 -5.68 11.69
C ALA A 99 7.15 -4.42 11.93
N ASP A 100 7.63 -4.25 13.16
CA ASP A 100 8.69 -3.27 13.44
C ASP A 100 10.04 -3.91 13.12
N LEU A 101 10.73 -3.41 12.09
CA LEU A 101 12.01 -3.96 11.67
C LEU A 101 13.15 -3.66 12.66
N LEU A 102 12.88 -2.88 13.71
CA LEU A 102 13.79 -2.65 14.84
C LEU A 102 13.53 -3.59 16.02
N ASP A 103 12.52 -4.45 15.94
CA ASP A 103 12.19 -5.39 17.03
C ASP A 103 13.37 -6.36 17.25
N PRO A 104 13.88 -6.50 18.47
CA PRO A 104 14.94 -7.47 18.79
C PRO A 104 14.54 -8.92 18.47
N ASP A 105 13.24 -9.24 18.53
CA ASP A 105 12.68 -10.56 18.25
C ASP A 105 12.13 -10.68 16.81
N LEU A 106 12.55 -9.77 15.90
CA LEU A 106 12.04 -9.70 14.53
C LEU A 106 12.10 -11.03 13.79
N ASP A 107 13.18 -11.81 13.89
CA ASP A 107 13.29 -13.10 13.20
C ASP A 107 12.16 -14.07 13.60
N ALA A 108 11.84 -14.13 14.88
CA ALA A 108 10.75 -14.98 15.38
C ALA A 108 9.38 -14.48 14.90
N LEU A 109 9.18 -13.15 14.85
CA LEU A 109 7.95 -12.55 14.33
C LEU A 109 7.78 -12.83 12.83
N LEU A 110 8.85 -12.67 12.03
CA LEU A 110 8.81 -12.93 10.58
C LEU A 110 8.55 -14.43 10.30
N GLU A 111 9.17 -15.33 11.05
CA GLU A 111 8.91 -16.78 10.96
C GLU A 111 7.44 -17.09 11.29
N ALA A 112 6.92 -16.48 12.36
CA ALA A 112 5.52 -16.65 12.73
C ALA A 112 4.58 -16.12 11.65
N HIS A 113 4.82 -14.95 11.08
CA HIS A 113 4.04 -14.43 9.95
C HIS A 113 4.12 -15.36 8.73
N ALA A 114 5.31 -15.78 8.34
CA ALA A 114 5.54 -16.63 7.16
C ALA A 114 4.88 -18.04 7.29
N ALA A 115 4.61 -18.49 8.53
CA ALA A 115 3.87 -19.73 8.77
C ALA A 115 2.37 -19.65 8.42
N ARG A 116 1.81 -18.46 8.17
CA ARG A 116 0.41 -18.26 7.73
C ARG A 116 0.33 -18.35 6.22
N PRO A 117 -0.50 -19.25 5.66
CA PRO A 117 -0.51 -19.56 4.22
C PRO A 117 -0.74 -18.35 3.31
N ASN A 118 -1.50 -17.33 3.76
CA ASN A 118 -1.83 -16.16 2.95
C ASN A 118 -0.85 -14.98 3.14
N VAL A 119 0.12 -15.06 4.07
CA VAL A 119 1.13 -14.00 4.22
C VAL A 119 2.07 -13.98 3.01
N ARG A 120 2.31 -12.79 2.47
CA ARG A 120 3.15 -12.55 1.28
C ARG A 120 4.25 -11.53 1.51
N GLY A 121 4.04 -10.64 2.45
CA GLY A 121 4.97 -9.54 2.69
C GLY A 121 4.77 -8.88 4.04
N ILE A 122 5.60 -7.89 4.27
CA ILE A 122 5.61 -7.04 5.47
C ILE A 122 5.44 -5.59 5.05
N ARG A 123 4.77 -4.80 5.88
CA ARG A 123 4.82 -3.34 5.82
C ARG A 123 5.20 -2.76 7.18
N GLN A 124 6.03 -1.74 7.14
CA GLN A 124 6.19 -0.73 8.16
C GLN A 124 6.14 0.63 7.48
N ILE A 125 5.25 1.52 7.93
CA ILE A 125 5.21 2.89 7.39
C ILE A 125 6.50 3.60 7.79
N VAL A 126 7.24 4.12 6.82
CA VAL A 126 8.52 4.82 7.03
C VAL A 126 8.46 6.29 6.63
N CYS A 127 7.27 6.81 6.32
CA CYS A 127 7.09 8.20 5.93
C CYS A 127 7.56 9.15 7.03
N TRP A 128 8.70 9.77 6.80
CA TRP A 128 9.26 10.79 7.66
C TRP A 128 9.28 12.16 6.98
N HIS A 129 8.89 13.18 7.71
CA HIS A 129 8.92 14.58 7.27
C HIS A 129 9.32 15.48 8.43
N GLU A 130 10.04 16.58 8.15
CA GLU A 130 10.43 17.58 9.16
C GLU A 130 9.23 18.29 9.80
N ASP A 131 8.14 18.46 9.05
CA ASP A 131 6.87 18.99 9.55
C ASP A 131 6.15 17.87 10.33
N PRO A 132 5.91 18.05 11.65
CA PRO A 132 5.25 17.05 12.48
C PRO A 132 3.80 16.75 12.09
N LEU A 133 3.15 17.62 11.29
CA LEU A 133 1.80 17.39 10.77
C LEU A 133 1.78 16.47 9.54
N LYS A 134 2.94 16.19 8.96
CA LYS A 134 3.09 15.37 7.76
C LYS A 134 3.82 14.06 8.01
N THR A 135 4.43 13.87 9.19
CA THR A 135 5.22 12.68 9.48
C THR A 135 4.38 11.57 10.11
N TYR A 136 4.72 10.32 9.78
CA TYR A 136 4.17 9.11 10.42
C TYR A 136 5.15 8.50 11.43
N THR A 137 6.44 8.90 11.36
CA THR A 137 7.51 8.36 12.21
C THR A 137 8.25 9.48 12.91
N ASP A 138 8.88 9.18 14.02
CA ASP A 138 9.66 10.12 14.83
C ASP A 138 11.00 10.49 14.19
N ARG A 139 11.51 9.62 13.29
CA ARG A 139 12.77 9.79 12.57
C ARG A 139 12.75 9.10 11.22
N ASP A 140 13.71 9.43 10.36
CA ASP A 140 13.89 8.77 9.06
C ASP A 140 14.49 7.37 9.25
N LEU A 141 13.63 6.36 9.32
CA LEU A 141 14.00 4.96 9.53
C LEU A 141 14.91 4.41 8.43
N LEU A 142 14.79 4.91 7.19
CA LEU A 142 15.65 4.46 6.07
C LEU A 142 17.14 4.83 6.27
N ARG A 143 17.44 5.74 7.20
CA ARG A 143 18.81 6.11 7.57
C ARG A 143 19.32 5.38 8.80
N ASP A 144 18.50 4.56 9.44
CA ASP A 144 18.90 3.77 10.61
C ASP A 144 19.52 2.44 10.14
N PRO A 145 20.82 2.18 10.45
CA PRO A 145 21.47 0.94 10.04
C PRO A 145 20.82 -0.33 10.61
N GLN A 146 20.21 -0.25 11.81
CA GLN A 146 19.53 -1.38 12.43
C GLN A 146 18.23 -1.69 11.68
N TRP A 147 17.51 -0.66 11.22
CA TRP A 147 16.34 -0.84 10.38
C TRP A 147 16.70 -1.52 9.05
N VAL A 148 17.80 -1.09 8.41
CA VAL A 148 18.29 -1.68 7.15
C VAL A 148 18.72 -3.14 7.35
N GLU A 149 19.34 -3.47 8.50
CA GLU A 149 19.65 -4.85 8.86
C GLU A 149 18.37 -5.68 9.02
N GLY A 150 17.36 -5.15 9.74
CA GLY A 150 16.05 -5.78 9.88
C GLY A 150 15.36 -6.00 8.54
N PHE A 151 15.39 -5.02 7.63
CA PHE A 151 14.88 -5.16 6.27
C PHE A 151 15.53 -6.33 5.53
N GLY A 152 16.84 -6.50 5.64
CA GLY A 152 17.57 -7.61 5.01
C GLY A 152 17.10 -9.00 5.44
N LYS A 153 16.52 -9.14 6.64
CA LYS A 153 16.02 -10.42 7.16
C LYS A 153 14.82 -10.97 6.38
N LEU A 154 14.07 -10.11 5.68
CA LEU A 154 12.91 -10.51 4.88
C LEU A 154 13.27 -11.53 3.79
N ALA A 155 14.46 -11.45 3.21
CA ALA A 155 14.92 -12.37 2.18
C ALA A 155 14.91 -13.84 2.64
N LYS A 156 15.31 -14.10 3.88
CA LYS A 156 15.33 -15.45 4.49
C LYS A 156 13.94 -16.09 4.52
N HIS A 157 12.89 -15.28 4.65
CA HIS A 157 11.51 -15.73 4.76
C HIS A 157 10.74 -15.66 3.43
N GLY A 158 11.38 -15.18 2.34
CA GLY A 158 10.74 -15.00 1.03
C GLY A 158 9.59 -13.98 1.05
N LEU A 159 9.67 -12.99 1.94
CA LEU A 159 8.66 -11.95 2.12
C LEU A 159 9.01 -10.71 1.28
N SER A 160 7.99 -10.10 0.67
CA SER A 160 8.10 -8.78 0.05
C SER A 160 8.04 -7.68 1.11
N PHE A 161 8.40 -6.46 0.70
CA PHE A 161 8.20 -5.26 1.53
C PHE A 161 7.34 -4.22 0.81
N ASP A 162 6.23 -3.85 1.42
CA ASP A 162 5.39 -2.74 1.00
C ASP A 162 5.93 -1.43 1.57
N LEU A 163 6.42 -0.55 0.70
CA LEU A 163 7.17 0.65 1.07
C LEU A 163 6.31 1.90 0.92
N GLN A 164 5.86 2.45 2.04
CA GLN A 164 5.18 3.74 2.08
C GLN A 164 6.16 4.82 2.56
N LEU A 165 6.50 5.75 1.67
CA LEU A 165 7.52 6.78 1.90
C LEU A 165 7.19 8.08 1.16
N TYR A 166 7.87 9.15 1.54
CA TYR A 166 7.85 10.43 0.80
C TYR A 166 8.92 10.51 -0.29
N PRO A 167 8.75 11.38 -1.29
CA PRO A 167 9.74 11.59 -2.36
C PRO A 167 11.14 11.92 -1.85
N SER A 168 11.26 12.66 -0.74
CA SER A 168 12.54 12.99 -0.10
C SER A 168 13.36 11.77 0.35
N GLN A 169 12.70 10.63 0.56
CA GLN A 169 13.31 9.37 1.05
C GLN A 169 13.66 8.39 -0.09
N MET A 170 13.11 8.59 -1.30
CA MET A 170 13.22 7.62 -2.40
C MET A 170 14.67 7.35 -2.85
N ALA A 171 15.54 8.35 -2.82
CA ALA A 171 16.94 8.14 -3.20
C ALA A 171 17.65 7.18 -2.21
N THR A 172 17.38 7.31 -0.91
CA THR A 172 17.88 6.39 0.11
C THR A 172 17.26 4.99 -0.07
N ALA A 173 15.95 4.91 -0.32
CA ALA A 173 15.27 3.66 -0.59
C ALA A 173 15.82 2.92 -1.82
N ALA A 174 16.16 3.64 -2.89
CA ALA A 174 16.78 3.06 -4.08
C ALA A 174 18.16 2.44 -3.79
N ILE A 175 18.95 3.06 -2.91
CA ILE A 175 20.24 2.52 -2.45
C ILE A 175 20.03 1.24 -1.63
N ILE A 176 19.02 1.21 -0.76
CA ILE A 176 18.67 0.01 0.04
C ILE A 176 18.21 -1.10 -0.90
N ALA A 177 17.28 -0.81 -1.83
CA ALA A 177 16.81 -1.76 -2.81
C ALA A 177 17.96 -2.40 -3.60
N ALA A 178 18.89 -1.59 -4.11
CA ALA A 178 20.06 -2.08 -4.87
C ALA A 178 20.94 -3.05 -4.07
N ARG A 179 20.95 -2.97 -2.74
CA ARG A 179 21.72 -3.85 -1.84
C ARG A 179 20.97 -5.15 -1.49
N HIS A 180 19.65 -5.18 -1.69
CA HIS A 180 18.79 -6.29 -1.34
C HIS A 180 17.93 -6.75 -2.54
N PRO A 181 18.54 -7.21 -3.65
CA PRO A 181 17.81 -7.55 -4.88
C PRO A 181 16.88 -8.75 -4.73
N ASP A 182 17.05 -9.56 -3.69
CA ASP A 182 16.24 -10.74 -3.40
C ASP A 182 14.93 -10.42 -2.66
N ILE A 183 14.74 -9.16 -2.26
CA ILE A 183 13.51 -8.72 -1.56
C ILE A 183 12.64 -7.93 -2.55
N PRO A 184 11.49 -8.47 -3.00
CA PRO A 184 10.55 -7.70 -3.80
C PRO A 184 10.08 -6.47 -3.03
N LEU A 185 10.26 -5.28 -3.60
CA LEU A 185 9.92 -4.00 -2.98
C LEU A 185 8.74 -3.38 -3.72
N ILE A 186 7.68 -3.03 -3.00
CA ILE A 186 6.46 -2.48 -3.57
C ILE A 186 6.23 -1.07 -3.05
N VAL A 187 6.43 -0.07 -3.90
CA VAL A 187 6.17 1.33 -3.55
C VAL A 187 4.67 1.54 -3.44
N ASN A 188 4.20 2.01 -2.28
CA ASN A 188 2.79 2.31 -2.06
C ASN A 188 2.43 3.74 -2.53
N HIS A 189 1.16 3.94 -2.88
CA HIS A 189 0.52 5.23 -3.07
C HIS A 189 1.25 6.16 -4.05
N SER A 190 1.67 5.61 -5.19
CA SER A 190 2.39 6.37 -6.23
C SER A 190 3.64 7.09 -5.69
N GLY A 191 4.18 6.64 -4.53
CA GLY A 191 5.29 7.30 -3.85
C GLY A 191 4.94 8.67 -3.28
N LEU A 192 3.67 8.91 -2.95
CA LEU A 192 3.14 10.08 -2.26
C LEU A 192 3.66 11.44 -2.80
N PRO A 193 3.34 11.84 -4.05
CA PRO A 193 3.68 13.17 -4.58
C PRO A 193 2.85 14.27 -3.92
N THR A 194 3.19 14.62 -2.65
CA THR A 194 2.44 15.58 -1.82
C THR A 194 2.70 17.03 -2.20
N ASP A 195 3.84 17.34 -2.82
CA ASP A 195 4.15 18.66 -3.34
C ASP A 195 3.76 18.72 -4.84
N ARG A 196 2.53 19.20 -5.11
CA ARG A 196 1.88 19.14 -6.43
C ARG A 196 2.23 20.30 -7.35
N ASN A 197 3.07 21.26 -6.94
CA ASN A 197 3.57 22.30 -7.86
C ASN A 197 4.60 21.71 -8.85
N ASP A 198 4.92 22.46 -9.91
CA ASP A 198 5.79 22.00 -11.00
C ASP A 198 7.16 21.49 -10.49
N ILE A 199 7.74 22.19 -9.51
CA ILE A 199 9.04 21.82 -8.93
C ILE A 199 8.95 20.53 -8.12
N GLY A 200 7.91 20.39 -7.30
CA GLY A 200 7.66 19.19 -6.49
C GLY A 200 7.41 17.97 -7.36
N MET A 201 6.58 18.14 -8.40
CA MET A 201 6.29 17.07 -9.36
C MET A 201 7.53 16.65 -10.15
N GLU A 202 8.39 17.58 -10.53
CA GLU A 202 9.64 17.28 -11.24
C GLU A 202 10.62 16.52 -10.30
N ARG A 203 10.76 16.95 -9.06
CA ARG A 203 11.57 16.24 -8.06
C ARG A 203 11.06 14.83 -7.83
N TRP A 204 9.74 14.65 -7.69
CA TRP A 204 9.13 13.34 -7.53
C TRP A 204 9.45 12.43 -8.72
N ARG A 205 9.29 12.89 -9.98
CA ARG A 205 9.62 12.12 -11.18
C ARG A 205 11.06 11.64 -11.19
N ILE A 206 11.99 12.51 -10.85
CA ILE A 206 13.43 12.17 -10.82
C ILE A 206 13.70 11.03 -9.82
N VAL A 207 13.21 11.15 -8.59
CA VAL A 207 13.49 10.16 -7.55
C VAL A 207 12.68 8.87 -7.72
N LEU A 208 11.49 8.96 -8.32
CA LEU A 208 10.68 7.80 -8.69
C LEU A 208 11.43 6.89 -9.67
N ARG A 209 12.09 7.49 -10.67
CA ARG A 209 12.90 6.75 -11.66
C ARG A 209 14.13 6.09 -11.06
N LEU A 210 14.68 6.58 -9.94
CA LEU A 210 15.75 5.88 -9.22
C LEU A 210 15.27 4.55 -8.63
N LEU A 211 14.04 4.51 -8.09
CA LEU A 211 13.41 3.28 -7.62
C LEU A 211 13.04 2.36 -8.80
N ALA A 212 12.46 2.91 -9.85
CA ALA A 212 12.06 2.17 -11.05
C ALA A 212 13.25 1.53 -11.78
N ALA A 213 14.45 2.08 -11.64
CA ALA A 213 15.69 1.50 -12.18
C ALA A 213 16.07 0.16 -11.53
N GLN A 214 15.50 -0.17 -10.36
CA GLN A 214 15.70 -1.46 -9.70
C GLN A 214 14.66 -2.47 -10.23
N PRO A 215 15.08 -3.59 -10.85
CA PRO A 215 14.16 -4.48 -11.57
C PRO A 215 13.15 -5.22 -10.66
N HIS A 216 13.47 -5.41 -9.37
CA HIS A 216 12.63 -6.06 -8.36
C HIS A 216 11.70 -5.08 -7.63
N VAL A 217 11.70 -3.79 -8.04
CA VAL A 217 10.81 -2.78 -7.46
C VAL A 217 9.59 -2.59 -8.35
N SER A 218 8.40 -2.64 -7.73
CA SER A 218 7.10 -2.41 -8.35
C SER A 218 6.38 -1.24 -7.66
N ILE A 219 5.28 -0.74 -8.25
CA ILE A 219 4.53 0.38 -7.69
C ILE A 219 3.03 0.12 -7.67
N LYS A 220 2.37 0.50 -6.58
CA LYS A 220 0.92 0.64 -6.49
C LYS A 220 0.49 2.05 -6.83
N ILE A 221 -0.38 2.18 -7.81
CA ILE A 221 -1.05 3.43 -8.17
C ILE A 221 -2.30 3.52 -7.32
N SER A 222 -2.19 4.19 -6.19
CA SER A 222 -3.21 4.37 -5.16
C SER A 222 -2.88 5.61 -4.32
N GLY A 223 -3.65 5.91 -3.28
CA GLY A 223 -3.39 7.02 -2.37
C GLY A 223 -3.48 8.40 -3.06
N LEU A 224 -4.22 8.50 -4.14
CA LEU A 224 -4.26 9.72 -4.96
C LEU A 224 -5.06 10.84 -4.30
N GLY A 225 -6.08 10.49 -3.51
CA GLY A 225 -6.82 11.43 -2.69
C GLY A 225 -6.01 11.96 -1.51
N ILE A 226 -5.09 11.17 -0.95
CA ILE A 226 -4.14 11.62 0.08
C ILE A 226 -3.31 12.80 -0.43
N THR A 227 -2.86 12.74 -1.67
CA THR A 227 -1.97 13.74 -2.28
C THR A 227 -2.72 14.87 -2.98
N ASP A 228 -4.00 14.69 -3.31
CA ASP A 228 -4.89 15.66 -3.94
C ASP A 228 -6.32 15.47 -3.43
N ARG A 229 -6.66 16.13 -2.32
CA ARG A 229 -7.96 15.96 -1.64
C ARG A 229 -9.17 16.37 -2.47
N ASN A 230 -8.97 17.18 -3.50
CA ASN A 230 -9.99 17.61 -4.46
C ASN A 230 -9.74 17.01 -5.85
N TRP A 231 -9.22 15.79 -5.87
CA TRP A 231 -8.80 15.14 -7.09
C TRP A 231 -9.91 15.07 -8.15
N THR A 232 -9.50 15.15 -9.38
CA THR A 232 -10.29 14.86 -10.56
C THR A 232 -9.51 13.87 -11.43
N ARG A 233 -10.17 13.24 -12.37
CA ARG A 233 -9.49 12.38 -13.35
C ARG A 233 -8.33 13.12 -14.05
N GLU A 234 -8.55 14.40 -14.38
CA GLU A 234 -7.57 15.25 -15.05
C GLU A 234 -6.37 15.55 -14.14
N SER A 235 -6.59 15.78 -12.84
CA SER A 235 -5.51 16.11 -11.90
C SER A 235 -4.65 14.89 -11.51
N ILE A 236 -5.24 13.68 -11.46
CA ILE A 236 -4.50 12.46 -11.15
C ILE A 236 -3.87 11.80 -12.37
N ARG A 237 -4.39 12.07 -13.60
CA ARG A 237 -3.88 11.48 -14.85
C ARG A 237 -2.36 11.59 -15.01
N PRO A 238 -1.71 12.75 -14.77
CA PRO A 238 -0.25 12.86 -14.90
C PRO A 238 0.51 11.95 -13.94
N VAL A 239 -0.01 11.73 -12.71
CA VAL A 239 0.62 10.84 -11.74
C VAL A 239 0.50 9.38 -12.16
N VAL A 240 -0.70 8.97 -12.58
CA VAL A 240 -0.97 7.62 -13.07
C VAL A 240 -0.05 7.29 -14.24
N LEU A 241 -0.01 8.14 -15.25
CA LEU A 241 0.79 7.90 -16.47
C LEU A 241 2.30 7.92 -16.18
N GLU A 242 2.78 8.81 -15.30
CA GLU A 242 4.20 8.84 -14.91
C GLU A 242 4.62 7.56 -14.17
N CYS A 243 3.76 7.02 -13.28
CA CYS A 243 4.03 5.75 -12.62
C CYS A 243 4.13 4.61 -13.65
N ILE A 244 3.21 4.56 -14.61
CA ILE A 244 3.24 3.54 -15.66
C ILE A 244 4.46 3.72 -16.59
N ASP A 245 4.80 4.96 -16.95
CA ASP A 245 5.98 5.24 -17.78
C ASP A 245 7.29 4.86 -17.08
N ALA A 246 7.39 5.13 -15.78
CA ALA A 246 8.60 4.83 -15.00
C ALA A 246 8.80 3.32 -14.77
N PHE A 247 7.74 2.57 -14.43
CA PHE A 247 7.82 1.16 -14.04
C PHE A 247 7.44 0.17 -15.16
N GLY A 248 6.87 0.66 -16.25
CA GLY A 248 6.26 -0.19 -17.27
C GLY A 248 4.92 -0.78 -16.81
N THR A 249 4.17 -1.34 -17.77
CA THR A 249 2.90 -2.02 -17.49
C THR A 249 3.09 -3.36 -16.77
N GLU A 250 4.34 -3.83 -16.62
CA GLU A 250 4.69 -5.09 -15.97
C GLU A 250 4.96 -4.95 -14.48
N ARG A 251 5.21 -3.72 -13.97
CA ARG A 251 5.57 -3.49 -12.56
C ARG A 251 4.74 -2.40 -11.89
N ALA A 252 3.72 -1.87 -12.57
CA ALA A 252 2.73 -0.97 -12.00
C ALA A 252 1.41 -1.70 -11.81
N MET A 253 0.69 -1.41 -10.73
CA MET A 253 -0.63 -1.99 -10.45
C MET A 253 -1.54 -0.98 -9.77
N PHE A 254 -2.84 -1.02 -10.08
CA PHE A 254 -3.84 -0.24 -9.39
C PHE A 254 -4.22 -0.86 -8.05
N ALA A 255 -4.58 0.02 -7.10
CA ALA A 255 -5.08 -0.40 -5.80
C ALA A 255 -6.02 0.67 -5.22
N SER A 256 -6.96 0.24 -4.36
CA SER A 256 -7.96 1.15 -3.80
C SER A 256 -7.50 1.95 -2.60
N ASP A 257 -6.70 1.35 -1.73
CA ASP A 257 -6.40 1.86 -0.38
C ASP A 257 -7.68 2.03 0.48
N PHE A 258 -8.70 1.19 0.24
CA PHE A 258 -9.95 1.25 0.98
C PHE A 258 -9.84 0.58 2.35
N PRO A 259 -10.45 1.20 3.38
CA PRO A 259 -11.34 2.36 3.33
C PRO A 259 -10.65 3.71 3.59
N VAL A 260 -9.32 3.81 3.62
CA VAL A 260 -8.62 5.09 3.86
C VAL A 260 -8.99 6.11 2.78
N GLU A 261 -8.93 5.72 1.51
CA GLU A 261 -9.32 6.58 0.38
C GLU A 261 -10.83 6.89 0.32
N ARG A 262 -11.66 6.19 1.10
CA ARG A 262 -13.12 6.47 1.17
C ARG A 262 -13.41 7.90 1.68
N VAL A 263 -12.50 8.49 2.45
CA VAL A 263 -12.62 9.89 2.89
C VAL A 263 -12.42 10.89 1.75
N HIS A 264 -11.89 10.45 0.62
CA HIS A 264 -11.59 11.25 -0.57
C HIS A 264 -12.45 10.90 -1.78
N GLY A 265 -13.14 9.75 -1.79
CA GLY A 265 -13.98 9.35 -2.91
C GLY A 265 -14.51 7.92 -2.78
N SER A 266 -15.39 7.51 -3.69
CA SER A 266 -15.88 6.13 -3.73
C SER A 266 -14.93 5.22 -4.52
N PHE A 267 -15.00 3.92 -4.27
CA PHE A 267 -14.30 2.90 -5.06
C PHE A 267 -14.62 3.06 -6.56
N ASP A 268 -15.91 3.24 -6.88
CA ASP A 268 -16.36 3.47 -8.25
C ASP A 268 -15.71 4.69 -8.91
N ALA A 269 -15.56 5.80 -8.17
CA ALA A 269 -14.95 7.02 -8.70
C ALA A 269 -13.47 6.79 -9.07
N PHE A 270 -12.68 6.13 -8.19
CA PHE A 270 -11.27 5.86 -8.46
C PHE A 270 -11.09 4.88 -9.61
N TYR A 271 -11.78 3.73 -9.58
CA TYR A 271 -11.64 2.72 -10.63
C TYR A 271 -12.20 3.17 -11.97
N SER A 272 -13.28 3.98 -12.00
CA SER A 272 -13.75 4.63 -13.23
C SER A 272 -12.72 5.61 -13.80
N ALA A 273 -11.99 6.33 -12.94
CA ALA A 273 -10.92 7.21 -13.39
C ALA A 273 -9.73 6.40 -13.96
N PHE A 274 -9.31 5.32 -13.29
CA PHE A 274 -8.25 4.44 -13.80
C PHE A 274 -8.63 3.79 -15.14
N ASP A 275 -9.86 3.30 -15.25
CA ASP A 275 -10.41 2.73 -16.48
C ASP A 275 -10.33 3.75 -17.64
N ALA A 276 -10.82 4.97 -17.41
CA ALA A 276 -10.81 6.03 -18.41
C ALA A 276 -9.39 6.53 -18.76
N ILE A 277 -8.46 6.59 -17.79
CA ILE A 277 -7.07 7.03 -18.03
C ILE A 277 -6.32 6.02 -18.92
N THR A 278 -6.62 4.75 -18.77
CA THR A 278 -5.97 3.64 -19.49
C THR A 278 -6.77 3.11 -20.67
N ALA A 279 -7.82 3.81 -21.12
CA ALA A 279 -8.72 3.34 -22.18
C ALA A 279 -8.01 3.05 -23.52
N ASP A 280 -6.91 3.75 -23.80
CA ASP A 280 -6.12 3.58 -25.02
C ASP A 280 -5.03 2.49 -24.91
N PHE A 281 -4.87 1.86 -23.74
CA PHE A 281 -3.93 0.78 -23.52
C PHE A 281 -4.52 -0.53 -24.08
N SER A 282 -3.65 -1.46 -24.49
CA SER A 282 -4.10 -2.77 -24.96
C SER A 282 -4.77 -3.57 -23.82
N ALA A 283 -5.58 -4.56 -24.19
CA ALA A 283 -6.24 -5.44 -23.22
C ALA A 283 -5.24 -6.13 -22.27
N ASP A 284 -4.09 -6.57 -22.81
CA ASP A 284 -3.05 -7.24 -22.04
C ASP A 284 -2.34 -6.28 -21.06
N GLU A 285 -2.11 -5.02 -21.43
CA GLU A 285 -1.55 -4.01 -20.54
C GLU A 285 -2.52 -3.67 -19.42
N ARG A 286 -3.78 -3.53 -19.75
CA ARG A 286 -4.84 -3.28 -18.75
C ARG A 286 -5.01 -4.45 -17.80
N ASP A 287 -5.02 -5.72 -18.30
CA ASP A 287 -5.09 -6.88 -17.42
C ASP A 287 -3.90 -6.92 -16.45
N ARG A 288 -2.69 -6.61 -16.91
CA ARG A 288 -1.52 -6.50 -16.03
C ARG A 288 -1.71 -5.44 -14.94
N LEU A 289 -2.11 -4.22 -15.34
CA LEU A 289 -2.25 -3.08 -14.42
C LEU A 289 -3.38 -3.28 -13.38
N PHE A 290 -4.48 -3.92 -13.76
CA PHE A 290 -5.63 -4.07 -12.89
C PHE A 290 -5.64 -5.39 -12.10
N ALA A 291 -4.88 -6.41 -12.53
CA ALA A 291 -4.94 -7.72 -11.88
C ALA A 291 -3.60 -8.51 -11.96
N GLY A 292 -3.08 -8.79 -13.14
CA GLY A 292 -2.03 -9.78 -13.35
C GLY A 292 -0.73 -9.49 -12.60
N ASN A 293 -0.33 -8.21 -12.47
CA ASN A 293 0.87 -7.84 -11.73
C ASN A 293 0.71 -8.11 -10.21
N ALA A 294 -0.47 -7.82 -9.66
CA ALA A 294 -0.75 -8.12 -8.27
C ALA A 294 -0.76 -9.63 -7.99
N GLU A 295 -1.36 -10.44 -8.89
CA GLU A 295 -1.33 -11.90 -8.78
C GLU A 295 0.09 -12.44 -8.80
N THR A 296 0.90 -11.98 -9.75
CA THR A 296 2.29 -12.42 -9.91
C THR A 296 3.14 -12.04 -8.70
N LEU A 297 3.07 -10.78 -8.29
CA LEU A 297 3.89 -10.22 -7.23
C LEU A 297 3.58 -10.83 -5.86
N TYR A 298 2.30 -10.95 -5.53
CA TYR A 298 1.85 -11.52 -4.26
C TYR A 298 1.64 -13.04 -4.33
N ARG A 299 1.84 -13.68 -5.48
CA ARG A 299 1.73 -15.14 -5.65
C ARG A 299 0.35 -15.67 -5.17
N ILE A 300 -0.73 -15.06 -5.64
CA ILE A 300 -2.11 -15.32 -5.24
C ILE A 300 -2.99 -15.79 -6.39
#